data_cfdde2e4e396233bc1ef7a08ec4d6747
#
_entry.id   cfdde2e4e396233bc1ef7a08ec4d6747
#
_cell.length_a   1.000
_cell.length_b   1.000
_cell.length_c   1.000
_cell.angle_alpha   90.00
_cell.angle_beta   90.00
_cell.angle_gamma   90.00
#
_symmetry.space_group_name_H-M   'P 1'
#
loop_
_entity.id
_entity.type
_entity.pdbx_description
1 polymer ?
#
loop_
_entity_poly.entity_id
_entity_poly.type
_entity_poly.pdbx_seq_one_letter_code
_entity_poly.pdbx_strand_id
1 'polypeptide(L)'
;AKQDLIDAYRKTIDPSDPQRSPTYAAMIESMDDAVGTLLDTLDRLGISEETIIVFASDNGGNMYNLVDGGTATSNAPLRGGKATMYEGAQPLLFSPM
;
A
#
# COMPACT_ATOMS: atom_id res chain seq x y z
N ALA A 1 2.02 -11.37 -4.83
CA ALA A 1 2.83 -11.37 -3.59
C ALA A 1 3.51 -12.71 -3.42
N LYS A 2 4.61 -12.74 -2.68
CA LYS A 2 5.33 -13.98 -2.36
C LYS A 2 4.52 -14.80 -1.33
N GLN A 3 4.45 -16.11 -1.50
CA GLN A 3 3.61 -16.97 -0.65
C GLN A 3 4.08 -17.00 0.82
N ASP A 4 5.36 -16.95 1.05
CA ASP A 4 5.98 -16.91 2.38
C ASP A 4 5.55 -15.65 3.18
N LEU A 5 5.48 -14.49 2.52
CA LEU A 5 4.97 -13.25 3.12
C LEU A 5 3.47 -13.35 3.45
N ILE A 6 2.66 -13.89 2.53
CA ILE A 6 1.23 -14.10 2.77
C ILE A 6 1.02 -14.99 4.00
N ASP A 7 1.79 -16.06 4.12
CA ASP A 7 1.67 -17.00 5.22
C ASP A 7 2.17 -16.40 6.55
N ALA A 8 3.16 -15.50 6.51
CA ALA A 8 3.60 -14.74 7.67
C ALA A 8 2.50 -13.79 8.15
N TYR A 9 1.93 -12.98 7.26
CA TYR A 9 0.85 -12.04 7.61
C TYR A 9 -0.41 -12.75 8.09
N ARG A 10 -0.76 -13.92 7.51
CA ARG A 10 -1.92 -14.71 7.94
C ARG A 10 -1.85 -15.11 9.42
N LYS A 11 -0.67 -15.20 10.00
CA LYS A 11 -0.46 -15.54 11.42
C LYS A 11 -0.58 -14.35 12.37
N THR A 12 -0.43 -13.14 11.86
CA THR A 12 -0.30 -11.91 12.67
C THR A 12 -1.47 -10.94 12.51
N ILE A 13 -2.20 -11.00 11.40
CA ILE A 13 -3.33 -10.11 11.14
C ILE A 13 -4.49 -10.43 12.10
N ASP A 14 -5.06 -9.38 12.71
CA ASP A 14 -6.28 -9.46 13.48
C ASP A 14 -7.48 -9.54 12.52
N PRO A 15 -8.32 -10.61 12.61
CA PRO A 15 -9.51 -10.73 11.76
C PRO A 15 -10.54 -9.62 11.93
N SER A 16 -10.50 -8.89 13.04
CA SER A 16 -11.39 -7.74 13.30
C SER A 16 -10.90 -6.44 12.70
N ASP A 17 -9.64 -6.38 12.24
CA ASP A 17 -9.06 -5.20 11.63
C ASP A 17 -9.69 -4.95 10.25
N PRO A 18 -10.09 -3.70 9.92
CA PRO A 18 -10.49 -3.31 8.57
C PRO A 18 -9.43 -3.58 7.49
N GLN A 19 -8.15 -3.59 7.85
CA GLN A 19 -6.99 -3.90 6.99
C GLN A 19 -6.51 -5.34 7.22
N ARG A 20 -7.38 -6.32 7.02
CA ARG A 20 -7.15 -7.72 7.42
C ARG A 20 -6.74 -8.67 6.29
N SER A 21 -6.43 -8.20 5.09
CA SER A 21 -6.02 -9.07 3.98
C SER A 21 -4.51 -9.36 4.04
N PRO A 22 -4.08 -10.60 4.37
CA PRO A 22 -2.67 -10.97 4.35
C PRO A 22 -2.06 -10.91 2.94
N THR A 23 -2.83 -11.20 1.90
CA THR A 23 -2.39 -11.06 0.50
C THR A 23 -2.10 -9.61 0.15
N TYR A 24 -2.96 -8.69 0.56
CA TYR A 24 -2.76 -7.26 0.32
C TYR A 24 -1.56 -6.73 1.12
N ALA A 25 -1.42 -7.10 2.39
CA ALA A 25 -0.27 -6.73 3.22
C ALA A 25 1.06 -7.19 2.60
N ALA A 26 1.13 -8.44 2.13
CA ALA A 26 2.31 -8.97 1.45
C ALA A 26 2.61 -8.25 0.10
N MET A 27 1.60 -7.75 -0.59
CA MET A 27 1.79 -6.90 -1.78
C MET A 27 2.39 -5.55 -1.41
N ILE A 28 1.91 -4.92 -0.34
CA ILE A 28 2.42 -3.64 0.16
C ILE A 28 3.88 -3.79 0.59
N GLU A 29 4.23 -4.84 1.35
CA GLU A 29 5.62 -5.11 1.73
C GLU A 29 6.53 -5.29 0.51
N SER A 30 6.08 -6.03 -0.50
CA SER A 30 6.85 -6.21 -1.73
C SER A 30 7.05 -4.90 -2.51
N MET A 31 6.10 -3.99 -2.44
CA MET A 31 6.22 -2.64 -3.02
C MET A 31 7.20 -1.79 -2.19
N ASP A 32 7.12 -1.85 -0.87
CA ASP A 32 8.01 -1.14 0.04
C ASP A 32 9.48 -1.56 -0.16
N ASP A 33 9.74 -2.86 -0.27
CA ASP A 33 11.06 -3.42 -0.63
C ASP A 33 11.59 -2.84 -1.95
N ALA A 34 10.72 -2.70 -2.95
CA ALA A 34 11.10 -2.15 -4.25
C ALA A 34 11.43 -0.65 -4.16
N VAL A 35 10.67 0.11 -3.39
CA VAL A 35 10.93 1.52 -3.10
C VAL A 35 12.24 1.66 -2.34
N GLY A 36 12.47 0.85 -1.29
CA GLY A 36 13.73 0.81 -0.56
C GLY A 36 14.93 0.56 -1.46
N THR A 37 14.83 -0.42 -2.36
CA THR A 37 15.88 -0.72 -3.35
C THR A 37 16.17 0.48 -4.26
N LEU A 38 15.14 1.23 -4.66
CA LEU A 38 15.29 2.44 -5.47
C LEU A 38 16.05 3.52 -4.69
N LEU A 39 15.64 3.78 -3.44
CA LEU A 39 16.27 4.79 -2.58
C LEU A 39 17.75 4.47 -2.31
N ASP A 40 18.04 3.23 -1.93
CA ASP A 40 19.41 2.75 -1.73
C ASP A 40 20.27 2.88 -3.00
N THR A 41 19.66 2.74 -4.16
CA THR A 41 20.34 2.89 -5.43
C THR A 41 20.71 4.35 -5.70
N LEU A 42 19.81 5.30 -5.41
CA LEU A 42 20.07 6.73 -5.53
C LEU A 42 21.23 7.14 -4.60
N ASP A 43 21.21 6.66 -3.36
CA ASP A 43 22.28 6.92 -2.39
C ASP A 43 23.62 6.37 -2.85
N ARG A 44 23.65 5.13 -3.31
CA ARG A 44 24.87 4.48 -3.82
C ARG A 44 25.44 5.20 -5.06
N LEU A 45 24.58 5.78 -5.88
CA LEU A 45 24.99 6.57 -7.05
C LEU A 45 25.40 8.01 -6.69
N GLY A 46 25.15 8.45 -5.45
CA GLY A 46 25.50 9.78 -4.96
C GLY A 46 24.63 10.89 -5.56
N ILE A 47 23.41 10.57 -5.99
CA ILE A 47 22.50 11.53 -6.64
C ILE A 47 21.23 11.81 -5.83
N SER A 48 21.12 11.31 -4.61
CA SER A 48 19.95 11.50 -3.73
C SER A 48 19.65 12.96 -3.49
N GLU A 49 20.68 13.78 -3.20
CA GLU A 49 20.54 15.21 -2.93
C GLU A 49 20.10 16.03 -4.16
N GLU A 50 20.26 15.47 -5.35
CA GLU A 50 19.87 16.10 -6.62
C GLU A 50 18.57 15.51 -7.19
N THR A 51 17.92 14.60 -6.45
CA THR A 51 16.74 13.87 -6.91
C THR A 51 15.52 14.25 -6.07
N ILE A 52 14.46 14.69 -6.73
CA ILE A 52 13.15 14.88 -6.10
C ILE A 52 12.38 13.57 -6.21
N ILE A 53 11.95 13.04 -5.05
CA ILE A 53 11.17 11.81 -4.98
C ILE A 53 9.72 12.19 -4.68
N VAL A 54 8.79 11.73 -5.52
CA VAL A 54 7.35 11.91 -5.33
C VAL A 54 6.71 10.54 -5.22
N PHE A 55 6.12 10.25 -4.05
CA PHE A 55 5.30 9.07 -3.85
C PHE A 55 3.83 9.48 -3.86
N ALA A 56 3.05 8.88 -4.74
CA ALA A 56 1.65 9.23 -4.92
C ALA A 56 0.81 8.00 -5.23
N SER A 57 -0.45 8.02 -4.80
CA SER A 57 -1.47 7.07 -5.25
C SER A 57 -2.39 7.73 -6.26
N ASP A 58 -2.74 7.02 -7.31
CA ASP A 58 -3.66 7.50 -8.36
C ASP A 58 -5.12 7.52 -7.90
N ASN A 59 -5.45 6.67 -6.93
CA ASN A 59 -6.80 6.58 -6.34
C ASN A 59 -6.74 5.93 -4.95
N GLY A 60 -7.85 5.95 -4.25
CA GLY A 60 -8.02 5.22 -3.00
C GLY A 60 -8.06 3.69 -3.19
N GLY A 61 -7.95 2.97 -2.10
CA GLY A 61 -7.92 1.52 -2.08
C GLY A 61 -9.20 0.87 -2.63
N ASN A 62 -9.05 -0.32 -3.19
CA ASN A 62 -10.16 -1.11 -3.70
C ASN A 62 -10.89 -1.82 -2.55
N MET A 63 -12.13 -1.41 -2.30
CA MET A 63 -12.99 -1.93 -1.24
C MET A 63 -14.04 -2.94 -1.73
N TYR A 64 -14.09 -3.25 -3.03
CA TYR A 64 -15.19 -4.03 -3.62
C TYR A 64 -14.80 -5.45 -3.99
N ASN A 65 -13.54 -5.68 -4.32
CA ASN A 65 -13.06 -7.02 -4.63
C ASN A 65 -12.75 -7.79 -3.35
N LEU A 66 -13.30 -9.00 -3.26
CA LEU A 66 -13.02 -9.88 -2.14
C LEU A 66 -11.65 -10.55 -2.31
N VAL A 67 -10.81 -10.40 -1.31
CA VAL A 67 -9.51 -11.06 -1.19
C VAL A 67 -9.42 -11.65 0.21
N ASP A 68 -8.95 -12.88 0.33
CA ASP A 68 -8.84 -13.58 1.63
C ASP A 68 -10.16 -13.64 2.42
N GLY A 69 -11.30 -13.72 1.72
CA GLY A 69 -12.63 -13.80 2.34
C GLY A 69 -13.23 -12.47 2.83
N GLY A 70 -12.59 -11.35 2.50
CA GLY A 70 -13.06 -10.01 2.85
C GLY A 70 -12.63 -8.97 1.83
N THR A 71 -12.89 -7.70 2.11
CA THR A 71 -12.36 -6.59 1.30
C THR A 71 -10.85 -6.49 1.45
N ALA A 72 -10.16 -6.17 0.35
CA ALA A 72 -8.70 -6.10 0.34
C ALA A 72 -8.16 -5.01 1.28
N THR A 73 -8.87 -3.88 1.39
CA THR A 73 -8.44 -2.72 2.17
C THR A 73 -9.63 -1.90 2.65
N SER A 74 -9.35 -0.92 3.51
CA SER A 74 -10.30 0.10 3.98
C SER A 74 -9.68 1.49 3.80
N ASN A 75 -10.50 2.46 3.39
CA ASN A 75 -10.09 3.87 3.31
C ASN A 75 -10.58 4.71 4.50
N ALA A 76 -11.09 4.06 5.56
CA ALA A 76 -11.56 4.78 6.75
C ALA A 76 -10.45 5.68 7.34
N PRO A 77 -10.80 6.88 7.82
CA PRO A 77 -12.14 7.45 8.00
C PRO A 77 -12.78 8.07 6.74
N LEU A 78 -12.10 8.04 5.60
CA LEU A 78 -12.63 8.56 4.34
C LEU A 78 -13.72 7.65 3.79
N ARG A 79 -14.74 8.23 3.18
CA ARG A 79 -15.86 7.49 2.60
C ARG A 79 -15.53 6.97 1.21
N GLY A 80 -15.90 5.72 0.92
CA GLY A 80 -15.73 5.09 -0.37
C GLY A 80 -14.27 4.72 -0.66
N GLY A 81 -13.99 4.42 -1.90
CA GLY A 81 -12.69 3.98 -2.40
C GLY A 81 -12.66 4.00 -3.91
N LYS A 82 -11.70 3.32 -4.50
CA LYS A 82 -11.51 3.23 -5.96
C LYS A 82 -12.84 3.06 -6.69
N ALA A 83 -13.04 3.84 -7.76
CA ALA A 83 -14.25 3.85 -8.60
C ALA A 83 -15.51 4.43 -7.94
N THR A 84 -15.40 5.18 -6.84
CA THR A 84 -16.50 5.99 -6.30
C THR A 84 -16.27 7.48 -6.53
N MET A 85 -17.29 8.29 -6.25
CA MET A 85 -17.21 9.75 -6.31
C MET A 85 -16.91 10.39 -4.94
N TYR A 86 -16.55 9.59 -3.94
CA TYR A 86 -16.28 10.04 -2.58
C TYR A 86 -14.79 10.31 -2.36
N GLU A 87 -14.49 11.00 -1.26
CA GLU A 87 -13.13 11.44 -0.90
C GLU A 87 -12.12 10.29 -0.76
N GLY A 88 -12.58 9.09 -0.37
CA GLY A 88 -11.73 7.90 -0.30
C GLY A 88 -11.29 7.35 -1.66
N ALA A 89 -11.80 7.89 -2.77
CA ALA A 89 -11.37 7.51 -4.12
C ALA A 89 -10.32 8.47 -4.70
N GLN A 90 -10.07 9.60 -4.05
CA GLN A 90 -9.20 10.66 -4.57
C GLN A 90 -7.72 10.27 -4.52
N PRO A 91 -6.89 10.82 -5.43
CA PRO A 91 -5.45 10.67 -5.35
C PRO A 91 -4.90 11.21 -4.04
N LEU A 92 -3.95 10.49 -3.46
CA LEU A 92 -3.22 10.91 -2.27
C LEU A 92 -1.78 11.20 -2.63
N LEU A 93 -1.33 12.42 -2.32
CA LEU A 93 0.06 12.82 -2.40
C LEU A 93 0.69 12.73 -1.01
N PHE A 94 1.72 11.92 -0.89
CA PHE A 94 2.53 11.85 0.31
C PHE A 94 3.80 12.64 0.05
N SER A 95 3.94 13.81 0.70
CA SER A 95 5.18 14.56 0.72
C SER A 95 6.01 14.06 1.90
N PRO A 96 7.24 13.62 1.70
CA PRO A 96 8.14 13.41 2.83
C PRO A 96 8.37 14.76 3.51
N MET A 97 8.16 14.79 4.80
CA MET A 97 8.55 15.93 5.62
C MET A 97 10.06 15.93 5.84
#